data_b2f093b6e4bf02f6b2aa8b858a184df6
#
_entry.id   b2f093b6e4bf02f6b2aa8b858a184df6
#
_cell.length_a   1.000
_cell.length_b   1.000
_cell.length_c   1.000
_cell.angle_alpha   90.00
_cell.angle_beta   90.00
_cell.angle_gamma   90.00
#
_symmetry.space_group_name_H-M   'P 1'
#
loop_
_entity.id
_entity.type
_entity.pdbx_description
1 polymer ?
#
loop_
_entity_poly.entity_id
_entity_poly.type
_entity_poly.pdbx_seq_one_letter_code
_entity_poly.pdbx_strand_id
1 'polypeptide(L)' 'LHEIRLRRAAELLGQNSDPSVEQVARSVGFSSRSHFSRVFKDHFGMSPATFREARIPR' A
#
# COMPACT_ATOMS: atom_id res chain seq x y z
N LEU A 1 -14.20 -0.65 6.24
CA LEU A 1 -13.67 0.65 5.90
C LEU A 1 -12.21 0.59 5.50
N HIS A 2 -11.39 -0.07 6.35
CA HIS A 2 -9.99 -0.28 6.00
C HIS A 2 -9.86 -1.15 4.76
N GLU A 3 -10.77 -2.08 4.59
CA GLU A 3 -10.70 -2.98 3.44
C GLU A 3 -10.77 -2.22 2.11
N ILE A 4 -11.66 -1.26 2.02
CA ILE A 4 -11.81 -0.47 0.81
C ILE A 4 -10.55 0.37 0.57
N ARG A 5 -10.03 1.00 1.64
CA ARG A 5 -8.83 1.80 1.53
C ARG A 5 -7.62 0.96 1.14
N LEU A 6 -7.51 -0.22 1.72
CA LEU A 6 -6.37 -1.08 1.43
C LEU A 6 -6.43 -1.64 0.02
N ARG A 7 -7.63 -1.93 -0.46
CA ARG A 7 -7.78 -2.38 -1.84
C ARG A 7 -7.34 -1.29 -2.82
N ARG A 8 -7.75 -0.05 -2.55
CA ARG A 8 -7.33 1.07 -3.37
C ARG A 8 -5.82 1.24 -3.32
N ALA A 9 -5.24 1.11 -2.13
CA ALA A 9 -3.79 1.22 -1.96
C ALA A 9 -3.08 0.14 -2.78
N ALA A 10 -3.61 -1.08 -2.77
CA ALA A 10 -2.99 -2.17 -3.52
C ALA A 10 -2.98 -1.85 -5.01
N GLU A 11 -4.06 -1.27 -5.52
CA GLU A 11 -4.10 -0.87 -6.92
C GLU A 11 -3.03 0.17 -7.25
N LEU A 12 -2.88 1.16 -6.38
CA LEU A 12 -1.90 2.20 -6.59
C LEU A 12 -0.47 1.66 -6.51
N LEU A 13 -0.24 0.74 -5.55
CA LEU A 13 1.09 0.15 -5.40
C LEU A 13 1.44 -0.77 -6.57
N GLY A 14 0.45 -1.29 -7.26
CA GLY A 14 0.68 -2.14 -8.41
C GLY A 14 1.11 -1.40 -9.66
N GLN A 15 1.03 -0.09 -9.64
CA GLN A 15 1.55 0.71 -10.74
C GLN A 15 3.06 0.90 -10.52
N ASN A 16 3.79 1.18 -11.54
CA ASN A 16 5.25 1.25 -11.55
C ASN A 16 5.84 1.79 -10.23
N SER A 17 6.89 2.55 -10.30
CA SER A 17 7.53 3.06 -9.08
C SER A 17 6.74 4.18 -8.42
N ASP A 18 5.79 4.77 -9.11
CA ASP A 18 4.97 5.86 -8.58
C ASP A 18 3.54 5.38 -8.41
N PRO A 19 2.83 5.90 -7.41
CA PRO A 19 3.32 6.74 -6.33
C PRO A 19 4.11 5.96 -5.29
N SER A 20 4.84 6.68 -4.42
CA SER A 20 5.59 6.04 -3.35
C SER A 20 4.63 5.47 -2.30
N VAL A 21 5.15 4.60 -1.43
CA VAL A 21 4.34 4.03 -0.35
C VAL A 21 3.74 5.14 0.52
N GLU A 22 4.54 6.16 0.81
CA GLU A 22 4.06 7.26 1.64
C GLU A 22 2.93 8.01 0.95
N GLN A 23 3.06 8.26 -0.34
CA GLN A 23 2.01 8.93 -1.09
C GLN A 23 0.74 8.10 -1.15
N VAL A 24 0.88 6.80 -1.32
CA VAL A 24 -0.27 5.90 -1.32
C VAL A 24 -0.99 5.96 0.02
N ALA A 25 -0.22 5.91 1.12
CA ALA A 25 -0.81 5.95 2.45
C ALA A 25 -1.65 7.21 2.62
N ARG A 26 -1.12 8.36 2.22
CA ARG A 26 -1.85 9.61 2.34
C ARG A 26 -3.06 9.66 1.40
N SER A 27 -2.91 9.14 0.21
CA SER A 27 -3.98 9.16 -0.78
C SER A 27 -5.20 8.37 -0.32
N VAL A 28 -4.98 7.29 0.43
CA VAL A 28 -6.09 6.48 0.89
C VAL A 28 -6.54 6.83 2.31
N GLY A 29 -6.02 7.94 2.87
CA GLY A 29 -6.55 8.49 4.09
C GLY A 29 -5.85 8.08 5.37
N PHE A 30 -4.66 7.52 5.30
CA PHE A 30 -3.88 7.20 6.49
C PHE A 30 -3.00 8.40 6.84
N SER A 31 -2.92 8.70 8.13
CA SER A 31 -2.16 9.85 8.59
C SER A 31 -0.68 9.57 8.71
N SER A 32 -0.27 8.31 8.79
CA SER A 32 1.14 7.98 8.87
C SER A 32 1.43 6.72 8.06
N ARG A 33 2.64 6.69 7.51
CA ARG A 33 3.09 5.53 6.76
C ARG A 33 3.22 4.29 7.65
N SER A 34 3.67 4.50 8.89
CA SER A 34 3.84 3.38 9.82
C SER A 34 2.51 2.68 10.08
N HIS A 35 1.48 3.46 10.36
CA HIS A 35 0.15 2.91 10.60
C HIS A 35 -0.37 2.20 9.36
N PHE A 36 -0.21 2.83 8.23
CA PHE A 36 -0.64 2.24 6.96
C PHE A 36 0.06 0.90 6.71
N SER A 37 1.38 0.86 6.91
CA SER A 37 2.15 -0.34 6.66
C SER A 37 1.69 -1.49 7.56
N ARG A 38 1.41 -1.18 8.81
CA ARG A 38 0.98 -2.19 9.76
C ARG A 38 -0.38 -2.76 9.37
N VAL A 39 -1.32 -1.89 9.05
CA VAL A 39 -2.66 -2.34 8.67
C VAL A 39 -2.61 -3.11 7.37
N PHE A 40 -1.82 -2.64 6.42
CA PHE A 40 -1.67 -3.30 5.13
C PHE A 40 -1.09 -4.71 5.32
N LYS A 41 -0.06 -4.83 6.15
CA LYS A 41 0.56 -6.13 6.39
C LYS A 41 -0.42 -7.08 7.07
N ASP A 42 -1.20 -6.58 8.01
CA ASP A 42 -2.19 -7.41 8.69
C ASP A 42 -3.23 -7.94 7.71
N HIS A 43 -3.59 -7.14 6.73
CA HIS A 43 -4.63 -7.53 5.78
C HIS A 43 -4.10 -8.42 4.66
N PHE A 44 -2.95 -8.09 4.11
CA PHE A 44 -2.42 -8.78 2.93
C PHE A 44 -1.31 -9.77 3.26
N GLY A 45 -0.82 -9.78 4.48
CA GLY A 45 0.24 -10.71 4.86
C GLY A 45 1.64 -10.24 4.50
N MET A 46 1.79 -9.06 3.91
CA MET A 46 3.10 -8.53 3.54
C MET A 46 3.06 -7.01 3.57
N SER A 47 4.23 -6.40 3.76
CA SER A 47 4.30 -4.94 3.80
C SER A 47 4.02 -4.34 2.43
N PRO A 48 3.62 -3.05 2.38
CA PRO A 48 3.38 -2.40 1.09
C PRO A 48 4.58 -2.41 0.16
N ALA A 49 5.78 -2.25 0.72
CA ALA A 49 6.99 -2.25 -0.11
C ALA A 49 7.21 -3.64 -0.73
N THR A 50 7.03 -4.68 0.06
CA THR A 50 7.16 -6.05 -0.43
C THR A 50 6.08 -6.35 -1.46
N PHE A 51 4.88 -5.89 -1.22
CA PHE A 51 3.77 -6.07 -2.14
C PHE A 51 4.09 -5.44 -3.49
N ARG A 52 4.62 -4.21 -3.47
CA ARG A 52 4.97 -3.52 -4.71
C ARG A 52 6.01 -4.30 -5.49
N GLU A 53 7.06 -4.76 -4.81
CA GLU A 53 8.10 -5.53 -5.49
C GLU A 53 7.56 -6.80 -6.13
N ALA A 54 6.65 -7.45 -5.44
CA ALA A 54 6.08 -8.70 -5.95
C ALA A 54 5.20 -8.48 -7.16
N ARG A 55 4.60 -7.28 -7.29
CA ARG A 55 3.66 -7.01 -8.37
C ARG A 55 4.29 -6.38 -9.59
N ILE A 56 5.44 -5.73 -9.43
CA ILE A 56 6.11 -5.07 -10.55
C ILE A 56 6.96 -6.08 -11.29
N PRO A 57 6.75 -6.29 -12.59
CA PRO A 57 7.57 -7.22 -13.38
C PRO A 57 9.00 -6.71 -13.46
N ARG A 58 9.94 -7.62 -13.51
CA ARG A 58 11.35 -7.27 -13.61
C ARG A 58 11.92 -7.63 -14.95
#